data_78baa4b7d338ce0d658ddca9b0492964
#
_entry.id   78baa4b7d338ce0d658ddca9b0492964
#
_cell.length_a   1.000
_cell.length_b   1.000
_cell.length_c   1.000
_cell.angle_alpha   90.00
_cell.angle_beta   90.00
_cell.angle_gamma   90.00
#
_symmetry.space_group_name_H-M   'P 1'
#
loop_
_entity.id
_entity.type
_entity.pdbx_description
1 polymer ?
#
loop_
_entity_poly.entity_id
_entity_poly.type
_entity_poly.pdbx_seq_one_letter_code
_entity_poly.pdbx_strand_id
1 'polypeptide(L)'
;DVGSKSLDELATYIEDIGRKMKKTDFNEAMYEVALAETMDHLKRLHIVRVLRRLFGSKVGKHRVKTLSGKAKKAYRKIPASDRLTKADLEQGSVTVSNIGSIYREQHGATALLEIVPPQIFAVAIGALQEKPGVYTDQNGIKQIGIRQVMPLCLAFDHRAVDFEALVPFMRTMDRLFAHPSIIHQW
;
A
#
# COMPACT_ATOMS: atom_id res chain seq x y z
N ASP A 1 5.11 -7.02 -10.05
CA ASP A 1 6.09 -5.99 -10.37
C ASP A 1 5.39 -4.79 -11.01
N VAL A 2 5.43 -3.61 -10.36
CA VAL A 2 4.77 -2.38 -10.85
C VAL A 2 5.55 -1.79 -12.04
N GLY A 3 6.87 -1.93 -12.05
CA GLY A 3 7.74 -1.38 -13.09
C GLY A 3 7.55 -2.00 -14.49
N SER A 4 6.84 -3.12 -14.57
CA SER A 4 6.52 -3.78 -15.86
C SER A 4 5.14 -3.41 -16.41
N LYS A 5 4.40 -2.52 -15.75
CA LYS A 5 3.02 -2.15 -16.11
C LYS A 5 2.95 -0.73 -16.66
N SER A 6 2.12 -0.53 -17.68
CA SER A 6 1.69 0.80 -18.08
C SER A 6 0.77 1.44 -17.03
N LEU A 7 0.54 2.75 -17.13
CA LEU A 7 -0.39 3.46 -16.24
C LEU A 7 -1.81 2.90 -16.32
N ASP A 8 -2.30 2.57 -17.50
CA ASP A 8 -3.65 2.02 -17.70
C ASP A 8 -3.78 0.63 -17.07
N GLU A 9 -2.76 -0.21 -17.22
CA GLU A 9 -2.71 -1.52 -16.57
C GLU A 9 -2.66 -1.39 -15.04
N LEU A 10 -1.91 -0.40 -14.52
CA LEU A 10 -1.85 -0.13 -13.10
C LEU A 10 -3.18 0.37 -12.55
N ALA A 11 -3.84 1.29 -13.25
CA ALA A 11 -5.17 1.79 -12.89
C ALA A 11 -6.19 0.64 -12.85
N THR A 12 -6.23 -0.18 -13.90
CA THR A 12 -7.10 -1.36 -13.99
C THR A 12 -6.82 -2.35 -12.85
N TYR A 13 -5.56 -2.57 -12.53
CA TYR A 13 -5.16 -3.45 -11.40
C TYR A 13 -5.66 -2.91 -10.05
N ILE A 14 -5.52 -1.60 -9.80
CA ILE A 14 -6.00 -0.97 -8.57
C ILE A 14 -7.53 -1.08 -8.45
N GLU A 15 -8.26 -0.87 -9.55
CA GLU A 15 -9.72 -1.02 -9.58
C GLU A 15 -10.14 -2.47 -9.32
N ASP A 16 -9.44 -3.45 -9.90
CA ASP A 16 -9.69 -4.86 -9.67
C ASP A 16 -9.49 -5.26 -8.20
N ILE A 17 -8.39 -4.81 -7.59
CA ILE A 17 -8.15 -5.00 -6.15
C ILE A 17 -9.28 -4.37 -5.33
N GLY A 18 -9.69 -3.13 -5.65
CA GLY A 18 -10.81 -2.47 -4.97
C GLY A 18 -12.14 -3.24 -5.08
N ARG A 19 -12.40 -3.87 -6.23
CA ARG A 19 -13.57 -4.73 -6.46
C ARG A 19 -13.48 -6.02 -5.63
N LYS A 20 -12.34 -6.69 -5.63
CA LYS A 20 -12.07 -7.91 -4.86
C LYS A 20 -12.20 -7.66 -3.35
N MET A 21 -11.70 -6.53 -2.86
CA MET A 21 -11.81 -6.14 -1.45
C MET A 21 -13.25 -6.12 -0.95
N LYS A 22 -14.19 -5.61 -1.75
CA LYS A 22 -15.61 -5.55 -1.39
C LYS A 22 -16.27 -6.91 -1.22
N LYS A 23 -15.75 -7.94 -1.88
CA LYS A 23 -16.25 -9.33 -1.82
C LYS A 23 -15.46 -10.20 -0.83
N THR A 24 -14.36 -9.70 -0.28
CA THR A 24 -13.43 -10.45 0.56
C THR A 24 -13.75 -10.21 2.04
N ASP A 25 -13.94 -11.29 2.81
CA ASP A 25 -13.81 -11.22 4.26
C ASP A 25 -12.33 -11.26 4.62
N PHE A 26 -11.85 -10.16 5.21
CA PHE A 26 -10.43 -9.99 5.49
C PHE A 26 -9.88 -11.02 6.48
N ASN A 27 -10.69 -11.44 7.47
CA ASN A 27 -10.26 -12.46 8.43
C ASN A 27 -10.11 -13.84 7.76
N GLU A 28 -11.02 -14.19 6.84
CA GLU A 28 -10.88 -15.43 6.05
C GLU A 28 -9.68 -15.38 5.13
N ALA A 29 -9.45 -14.25 4.44
CA ALA A 29 -8.28 -14.07 3.58
C ALA A 29 -6.97 -14.19 4.35
N MET A 30 -6.85 -13.51 5.50
CA MET A 30 -5.68 -13.63 6.38
C MET A 30 -5.49 -15.04 6.94
N TYR A 31 -6.59 -15.74 7.23
CA TYR A 31 -6.53 -17.14 7.65
C TYR A 31 -6.03 -18.06 6.53
N GLU A 32 -6.48 -17.83 5.28
CA GLU A 32 -6.00 -18.58 4.10
C GLU A 32 -4.49 -18.35 3.87
N VAL A 33 -4.00 -17.11 4.02
CA VAL A 33 -2.56 -16.79 3.95
C VAL A 33 -1.79 -17.54 5.04
N ALA A 34 -2.25 -17.46 6.30
CA ALA A 34 -1.59 -18.12 7.43
C ALA A 34 -1.58 -19.64 7.27
N LEU A 35 -2.64 -20.21 6.69
CA LEU A 35 -2.72 -21.65 6.40
C LEU A 35 -1.72 -22.04 5.30
N ALA A 36 -1.64 -21.27 4.21
CA ALA A 36 -0.69 -21.52 3.13
C ALA A 36 0.76 -21.48 3.63
N GLU A 37 1.12 -20.48 4.44
CA GLU A 37 2.45 -20.40 5.06
C GLU A 37 2.72 -21.58 6.00
N THR A 38 1.71 -22.04 6.74
CA THR A 38 1.84 -23.20 7.63
C THR A 38 2.11 -24.48 6.82
N MET A 39 1.44 -24.63 5.68
CA MET A 39 1.68 -25.74 4.75
C MET A 39 3.09 -25.68 4.14
N ASP A 40 3.59 -24.48 3.79
CA ASP A 40 4.96 -24.32 3.29
C ASP A 40 6.00 -24.67 4.36
N HIS A 41 5.76 -24.30 5.63
CA HIS A 41 6.61 -24.73 6.75
C HIS A 41 6.57 -26.25 6.98
N LEU A 42 5.41 -26.87 6.80
CA LEU A 42 5.28 -28.32 6.91
C LEU A 42 6.10 -29.04 5.83
N LYS A 43 6.01 -28.57 4.59
CA LYS A 43 6.82 -29.09 3.47
C LYS A 43 8.33 -28.97 3.71
N ARG A 44 8.75 -27.92 4.43
CA ARG A 44 10.14 -27.68 4.84
C ARG A 44 10.55 -28.39 6.14
N LEU A 45 9.70 -29.30 6.67
CA LEU A 45 9.91 -30.07 7.90
C LEU A 45 10.12 -29.22 9.18
N HIS A 46 9.59 -27.99 9.20
CA HIS A 46 9.65 -27.13 10.39
C HIS A 46 8.53 -27.46 11.39
N ILE A 47 8.48 -28.72 11.87
CA ILE A 47 7.37 -29.27 12.68
C ILE A 47 7.08 -28.45 13.94
N VAL A 48 8.11 -27.98 14.64
CA VAL A 48 7.97 -27.20 15.88
C VAL A 48 7.25 -25.86 15.60
N ARG A 49 7.58 -25.18 14.48
CA ARG A 49 6.90 -23.93 14.08
C ARG A 49 5.44 -24.17 13.72
N VAL A 50 5.16 -25.26 13.03
CA VAL A 50 3.79 -25.67 12.66
C VAL A 50 2.94 -25.92 13.91
N LEU A 51 3.44 -26.70 14.87
CA LEU A 51 2.75 -26.98 16.12
C LEU A 51 2.48 -25.69 16.93
N ARG A 52 3.49 -24.83 17.05
CA ARG A 52 3.35 -23.55 17.78
C ARG A 52 2.30 -22.62 17.13
N ARG A 53 2.24 -22.58 15.78
CA ARG A 53 1.23 -21.81 15.04
C ARG A 53 -0.17 -22.40 15.20
N LEU A 54 -0.34 -23.71 15.11
CA LEU A 54 -1.62 -24.39 15.30
C LEU A 54 -2.19 -24.16 16.70
N PHE A 55 -1.36 -24.28 17.73
CA PHE A 55 -1.76 -23.96 19.10
C PHE A 55 -2.11 -22.50 19.28
N GLY A 56 -1.29 -21.57 18.78
CA GLY A 56 -1.52 -20.12 18.89
C GLY A 56 -2.77 -19.64 18.15
N SER A 57 -3.14 -20.30 17.03
CA SER A 57 -4.34 -19.92 16.26
C SER A 57 -5.66 -20.40 16.86
N LYS A 58 -5.64 -21.45 17.70
CA LYS A 58 -6.85 -22.05 18.29
C LYS A 58 -7.05 -21.66 19.75
N VAL A 59 -5.98 -21.44 20.51
CA VAL A 59 -6.03 -21.24 21.96
C VAL A 59 -5.26 -19.97 22.30
N GLY A 60 -5.95 -18.89 22.64
CA GLY A 60 -5.29 -17.68 23.15
C GLY A 60 -5.90 -16.35 22.69
N LYS A 61 -5.27 -15.28 23.17
CA LYS A 61 -5.67 -13.87 22.97
C LYS A 61 -5.67 -13.43 21.49
N HIS A 62 -4.94 -14.17 20.61
CA HIS A 62 -4.75 -13.90 19.20
C HIS A 62 -5.50 -14.86 18.26
N ARG A 63 -6.60 -15.44 18.77
CA ARG A 63 -7.44 -16.33 17.95
C ARG A 63 -8.02 -15.56 16.76
N VAL A 64 -7.72 -16.00 15.55
CA VAL A 64 -8.33 -15.45 14.34
C VAL A 64 -9.81 -15.85 14.30
N LYS A 65 -10.69 -14.85 14.31
CA LYS A 65 -12.15 -15.06 14.17
C LYS A 65 -12.46 -15.23 12.69
N THR A 66 -12.68 -16.44 12.27
CA THR A 66 -13.10 -16.75 10.88
C THR A 66 -14.63 -16.90 10.80
N LEU A 67 -15.15 -16.83 9.58
CA LEU A 67 -16.55 -17.09 9.31
C LEU A 67 -16.92 -18.53 9.70
N SER A 68 -18.17 -18.76 10.05
CA SER A 68 -18.69 -20.08 10.42
C SER A 68 -20.00 -20.42 9.69
N GLY A 69 -20.36 -21.70 9.65
CA GLY A 69 -21.63 -22.17 9.14
C GLY A 69 -21.96 -21.72 7.70
N LYS A 70 -23.14 -21.15 7.52
CA LYS A 70 -23.68 -20.71 6.21
C LYS A 70 -22.82 -19.60 5.58
N ALA A 71 -22.33 -18.65 6.38
CA ALA A 71 -21.50 -17.54 5.92
C ALA A 71 -20.18 -18.05 5.30
N LYS A 72 -19.52 -19.01 5.93
CA LYS A 72 -18.30 -19.63 5.40
C LYS A 72 -18.54 -20.39 4.10
N LYS A 73 -19.66 -21.10 4.02
CA LYS A 73 -20.05 -21.80 2.78
C LYS A 73 -20.32 -20.81 1.65
N ALA A 74 -20.98 -19.68 1.93
CA ALA A 74 -21.23 -18.62 0.95
C ALA A 74 -19.92 -17.98 0.47
N TYR A 75 -19.01 -17.63 1.37
CA TYR A 75 -17.71 -17.06 1.04
C TYR A 75 -16.88 -17.98 0.14
N ARG A 76 -16.86 -19.29 0.43
CA ARG A 76 -16.12 -20.28 -0.38
C ARG A 76 -16.68 -20.49 -1.78
N LYS A 77 -17.92 -20.07 -2.05
CA LYS A 77 -18.52 -20.09 -3.40
C LYS A 77 -18.04 -18.91 -4.26
N ILE A 78 -17.47 -17.88 -3.66
CA ILE A 78 -16.88 -16.74 -4.40
C ILE A 78 -15.62 -17.26 -5.10
N PRO A 79 -15.53 -17.16 -6.44
CA PRO A 79 -14.34 -17.57 -7.18
C PRO A 79 -13.08 -16.85 -6.68
N ALA A 80 -11.92 -17.50 -6.74
CA ALA A 80 -10.65 -16.90 -6.35
C ALA A 80 -10.29 -15.67 -7.20
N SER A 81 -10.78 -15.59 -8.44
CA SER A 81 -10.66 -14.41 -9.31
C SER A 81 -11.41 -13.19 -8.79
N ASP A 82 -12.42 -13.38 -7.95
CA ASP A 82 -13.34 -12.33 -7.49
C ASP A 82 -13.08 -11.89 -6.05
N ARG A 83 -12.12 -12.48 -5.37
CA ARG A 83 -11.73 -12.15 -3.98
C ARG A 83 -10.22 -12.04 -3.86
N LEU A 84 -9.75 -11.39 -2.81
CA LEU A 84 -8.33 -11.29 -2.53
C LEU A 84 -7.74 -12.67 -2.22
N THR A 85 -6.60 -12.94 -2.80
CA THR A 85 -5.81 -14.15 -2.61
C THR A 85 -4.51 -13.83 -1.88
N LYS A 86 -3.72 -14.86 -1.54
CA LYS A 86 -2.40 -14.68 -0.94
C LYS A 86 -1.51 -13.75 -1.79
N ALA A 87 -1.55 -13.90 -3.11
CA ALA A 87 -0.74 -13.08 -4.02
C ALA A 87 -1.11 -11.59 -3.97
N ASP A 88 -2.41 -11.27 -3.79
CA ASP A 88 -2.88 -9.89 -3.67
C ASP A 88 -2.55 -9.28 -2.29
N LEU A 89 -2.32 -10.11 -1.26
CA LEU A 89 -2.00 -9.72 0.12
C LEU A 89 -0.50 -9.77 0.42
N GLU A 90 0.31 -10.18 -0.53
CA GLU A 90 1.76 -10.19 -0.39
C GLU A 90 2.29 -8.76 -0.34
N GLN A 91 3.02 -8.47 0.73
CA GLN A 91 3.55 -7.12 0.94
C GLN A 91 4.78 -6.89 0.07
N GLY A 92 4.79 -5.74 -0.64
CA GLY A 92 5.96 -5.25 -1.35
C GLY A 92 6.97 -4.55 -0.44
N SER A 93 8.07 -4.09 -1.03
CA SER A 93 9.09 -3.29 -0.34
C SER A 93 8.69 -1.83 -0.14
N VAL A 94 7.67 -1.35 -0.84
CA VAL A 94 7.17 0.03 -0.80
C VAL A 94 5.68 0.04 -0.52
N THR A 95 5.24 0.91 0.39
CA THR A 95 3.81 1.18 0.64
C THR A 95 3.49 2.60 0.22
N VAL A 96 2.38 2.76 -0.51
CA VAL A 96 1.80 4.07 -0.84
C VAL A 96 0.42 4.16 -0.19
N SER A 97 0.21 5.20 0.63
CA SER A 97 -1.04 5.46 1.33
C SER A 97 -1.61 6.80 0.90
N ASN A 98 -2.80 6.81 0.30
CA ASN A 98 -3.50 8.04 -0.07
C ASN A 98 -4.47 8.46 1.05
N ILE A 99 -3.94 9.21 2.02
CA ILE A 99 -4.70 9.73 3.17
C ILE A 99 -5.66 10.83 2.71
N GLY A 100 -5.25 11.63 1.74
CA GLY A 100 -6.06 12.73 1.20
C GLY A 100 -7.35 12.27 0.51
N SER A 101 -7.45 11.02 0.07
CA SER A 101 -8.68 10.45 -0.47
C SER A 101 -9.74 10.20 0.61
N ILE A 102 -9.31 9.99 1.87
CA ILE A 102 -10.17 9.69 3.02
C ILE A 102 -10.50 10.96 3.79
N TYR A 103 -9.50 11.83 3.98
CA TYR A 103 -9.63 13.08 4.73
C TYR A 103 -9.28 14.27 3.83
N ARG A 104 -10.27 14.73 3.07
CA ARG A 104 -10.11 15.81 2.07
C ARG A 104 -9.95 17.19 2.68
N GLU A 105 -10.45 17.39 3.89
CA GLU A 105 -10.38 18.63 4.66
C GLU A 105 -9.06 18.80 5.42
N GLN A 106 -8.09 17.93 5.15
CA GLN A 106 -6.78 17.98 5.80
C GLN A 106 -6.08 19.32 5.54
N HIS A 107 -5.69 19.99 6.63
CA HIS A 107 -4.81 21.15 6.60
C HIS A 107 -3.44 20.77 7.20
N GLY A 108 -2.38 21.07 6.49
CA GLY A 108 -1.04 20.71 6.93
C GLY A 108 -0.52 19.40 6.32
N ALA A 109 0.63 18.93 6.80
CA ALA A 109 1.35 17.78 6.27
C ALA A 109 1.64 16.76 7.38
N THR A 110 0.61 16.39 8.15
CA THR A 110 0.73 15.39 9.21
C THR A 110 0.37 14.01 8.69
N ALA A 111 1.27 13.06 8.84
CA ALA A 111 1.01 11.64 8.62
C ALA A 111 1.84 10.83 9.61
N LEU A 112 1.23 9.81 10.20
CA LEU A 112 1.94 8.77 10.92
C LEU A 112 2.18 7.62 9.94
N LEU A 113 3.45 7.34 9.63
CA LEU A 113 3.87 6.24 8.79
C LEU A 113 4.64 5.23 9.63
N GLU A 114 4.22 3.98 9.54
CA GLU A 114 4.92 2.85 10.13
C GLU A 114 5.46 1.95 9.01
N ILE A 115 6.72 1.57 9.12
CA ILE A 115 7.37 0.65 8.18
C ILE A 115 7.35 -0.74 8.81
N VAL A 116 6.56 -1.64 8.21
CA VAL A 116 6.42 -3.02 8.67
C VAL A 116 7.16 -3.93 7.70
N PRO A 117 8.16 -4.71 8.16
CA PRO A 117 8.88 -5.63 7.27
C PRO A 117 7.92 -6.55 6.49
N PRO A 118 8.16 -6.79 5.19
CA PRO A 118 9.38 -6.53 4.40
C PRO A 118 9.48 -5.13 3.78
N GLN A 119 8.62 -4.19 4.15
CA GLN A 119 8.68 -2.81 3.65
C GLN A 119 9.96 -2.12 4.12
N ILE A 120 10.53 -1.32 3.23
CA ILE A 120 11.70 -0.47 3.50
C ILE A 120 11.40 1.01 3.23
N PHE A 121 10.28 1.28 2.57
CA PHE A 121 9.90 2.63 2.19
C PHE A 121 8.38 2.81 2.24
N ALA A 122 7.93 3.96 2.74
CA ALA A 122 6.51 4.30 2.78
C ALA A 122 6.29 5.74 2.32
N VAL A 123 5.24 5.95 1.55
CA VAL A 123 4.81 7.26 1.04
C VAL A 123 3.38 7.50 1.49
N ALA A 124 3.11 8.62 2.17
CA ALA A 124 1.76 9.09 2.39
C ALA A 124 1.49 10.32 1.52
N ILE A 125 0.36 10.29 0.84
CA ILE A 125 -0.14 11.37 -0.01
C ILE A 125 -1.27 12.06 0.75
N GLY A 126 -1.10 13.36 1.06
CA GLY A 126 -2.11 14.16 1.73
C GLY A 126 -3.15 14.75 0.78
N ALA A 127 -4.12 15.45 1.33
CA ALA A 127 -5.13 16.16 0.54
C ALA A 127 -4.53 17.34 -0.21
N LEU A 128 -5.12 17.66 -1.37
CA LEU A 128 -4.79 18.86 -2.11
C LEU A 128 -5.25 20.09 -1.32
N GLN A 129 -4.37 21.06 -1.12
CA GLN A 129 -4.59 22.22 -0.28
C GLN A 129 -4.20 23.51 -1.01
N GLU A 130 -4.96 24.57 -0.79
CA GLU A 130 -4.58 25.89 -1.24
C GLU A 130 -3.64 26.54 -0.24
N LYS A 131 -2.44 26.92 -0.71
CA LYS A 131 -1.43 27.58 0.12
C LYS A 131 -0.76 28.73 -0.62
N PRO A 132 -0.32 29.78 0.08
CA PRO A 132 0.54 30.77 -0.52
C PRO A 132 1.87 30.11 -0.92
N GLY A 133 2.30 30.37 -2.14
CA GLY A 133 3.53 29.82 -2.67
C GLY A 133 4.20 30.75 -3.67
N VAL A 134 5.51 30.61 -3.82
CA VAL A 134 6.28 31.31 -4.83
C VAL A 134 6.24 30.51 -6.13
N TYR A 135 5.96 31.17 -7.23
CA TYR A 135 6.02 30.57 -8.57
C TYR A 135 6.68 31.55 -9.55
N THR A 136 7.14 31.03 -10.65
CA THR A 136 7.68 31.85 -11.74
C THR A 136 6.60 32.01 -12.82
N ASP A 137 6.29 33.24 -13.19
CA ASP A 137 5.30 33.55 -14.22
C ASP A 137 5.87 33.32 -15.65
N GLN A 138 5.03 33.56 -16.66
CA GLN A 138 5.42 33.36 -18.06
C GLN A 138 6.56 34.28 -18.53
N ASN A 139 6.85 35.36 -17.80
CA ASN A 139 7.92 36.32 -18.07
C ASN A 139 9.21 35.96 -17.32
N GLY A 140 9.23 34.86 -16.57
CA GLY A 140 10.38 34.45 -15.76
C GLY A 140 10.48 35.20 -14.42
N ILE A 141 9.46 35.97 -14.02
CA ILE A 141 9.45 36.78 -12.80
C ILE A 141 8.85 35.97 -11.64
N LYS A 142 9.50 35.98 -10.48
CA LYS A 142 8.97 35.33 -9.29
C LYS A 142 7.78 36.11 -8.73
N GLN A 143 6.69 35.40 -8.50
CA GLN A 143 5.43 35.92 -7.97
C GLN A 143 5.06 35.13 -6.70
N ILE A 144 4.23 35.75 -5.85
CA ILE A 144 3.58 35.07 -4.73
C ILE A 144 2.10 34.98 -5.03
N GLY A 145 1.53 33.80 -4.89
CA GLY A 145 0.12 33.58 -5.14
C GLY A 145 -0.40 32.30 -4.50
N ILE A 146 -1.71 32.07 -4.61
CA ILE A 146 -2.35 30.86 -4.14
C ILE A 146 -1.99 29.72 -5.10
N ARG A 147 -1.44 28.64 -4.53
CA ARG A 147 -1.02 27.43 -5.27
C ARG A 147 -1.70 26.21 -4.68
N GLN A 148 -2.02 25.26 -5.55
CA GLN A 148 -2.45 23.92 -5.15
C GLN A 148 -1.21 23.12 -4.72
N VAL A 149 -1.20 22.69 -3.46
CA VAL A 149 -0.08 21.96 -2.85
C VAL A 149 -0.58 20.63 -2.33
N MET A 150 0.07 19.56 -2.73
CA MET A 150 -0.17 18.22 -2.24
C MET A 150 1.00 17.79 -1.34
N PRO A 151 0.79 17.67 -0.02
CA PRO A 151 1.87 17.26 0.87
C PRO A 151 2.17 15.77 0.70
N LEU A 152 3.45 15.45 0.61
CA LEU A 152 3.96 14.08 0.62
C LEU A 152 4.79 13.86 1.88
N CYS A 153 4.53 12.77 2.59
CA CYS A 153 5.34 12.33 3.70
C CYS A 153 6.06 11.05 3.31
N LEU A 154 7.37 11.04 3.47
CA LEU A 154 8.23 9.91 3.14
C LEU A 154 8.83 9.33 4.42
N ALA A 155 8.78 8.02 4.57
CA ALA A 155 9.49 7.29 5.62
C ALA A 155 10.31 6.17 5.00
N PHE A 156 11.49 5.91 5.54
CA PHE A 156 12.36 4.83 5.07
C PHE A 156 13.08 4.16 6.23
N ASP A 157 13.40 2.89 6.07
CA ASP A 157 14.19 2.13 7.04
C ASP A 157 15.67 2.44 6.84
N HIS A 158 16.23 3.27 7.72
CA HIS A 158 17.64 3.69 7.63
C HIS A 158 18.65 2.53 7.80
N ARG A 159 18.19 1.36 8.26
CA ARG A 159 19.03 0.15 8.31
C ARG A 159 19.22 -0.49 6.93
N ALA A 160 18.28 -0.22 6.01
CA ALA A 160 18.29 -0.79 4.66
C ALA A 160 18.74 0.23 3.61
N VAL A 161 18.47 1.52 3.81
CA VAL A 161 18.70 2.58 2.82
C VAL A 161 19.19 3.84 3.51
N ASP A 162 20.28 4.42 3.03
CA ASP A 162 20.73 5.74 3.44
C ASP A 162 20.01 6.85 2.68
N PHE A 163 19.91 8.03 3.30
CA PHE A 163 19.23 9.18 2.70
C PHE A 163 19.81 9.57 1.34
N GLU A 164 21.15 9.48 1.19
CA GLU A 164 21.83 9.76 -0.06
C GLU A 164 21.30 8.92 -1.23
N ALA A 165 20.98 7.64 -0.97
CA ALA A 165 20.40 6.73 -1.97
C ALA A 165 18.97 7.13 -2.38
N LEU A 166 18.25 7.92 -1.59
CA LEU A 166 16.91 8.43 -1.91
C LEU A 166 16.94 9.72 -2.72
N VAL A 167 18.05 10.44 -2.76
CA VAL A 167 18.16 11.72 -3.49
C VAL A 167 17.79 11.59 -4.98
N PRO A 168 18.22 10.57 -5.73
CA PRO A 168 17.81 10.38 -7.13
C PRO A 168 16.29 10.20 -7.28
N PHE A 169 15.67 9.47 -6.36
CA PHE A 169 14.21 9.31 -6.32
C PHE A 169 13.52 10.66 -6.08
N MET A 170 13.94 11.43 -5.09
CA MET A 170 13.38 12.75 -4.79
C MET A 170 13.50 13.70 -5.97
N ARG A 171 14.66 13.76 -6.63
CA ARG A 171 14.86 14.57 -7.85
C ARG A 171 13.95 14.15 -8.99
N THR A 172 13.68 12.85 -9.12
CA THR A 172 12.74 12.34 -10.13
C THR A 172 11.32 12.78 -9.80
N MET A 173 10.91 12.71 -8.54
CA MET A 173 9.62 13.21 -8.07
C MET A 173 9.45 14.70 -8.35
N ASP A 174 10.44 15.53 -8.00
CA ASP A 174 10.42 16.98 -8.27
C ASP A 174 10.26 17.26 -9.76
N ARG A 175 10.97 16.54 -10.63
CA ARG A 175 10.85 16.66 -12.08
C ARG A 175 9.46 16.28 -12.60
N LEU A 176 8.87 15.19 -12.09
CA LEU A 176 7.53 14.74 -12.48
C LEU A 176 6.46 15.75 -12.04
N PHE A 177 6.58 16.32 -10.84
CA PHE A 177 5.65 17.35 -10.39
C PHE A 177 5.82 18.69 -11.10
N ALA A 178 7.05 19.04 -11.51
CA ALA A 178 7.27 20.23 -12.32
C ALA A 178 6.73 20.08 -13.75
N HIS A 179 6.77 18.87 -14.30
CA HIS A 179 6.37 18.56 -15.68
C HIS A 179 5.48 17.30 -15.75
N PRO A 180 4.25 17.35 -15.22
CA PRO A 180 3.40 16.16 -15.07
C PRO A 180 3.02 15.47 -16.37
N SER A 181 3.12 16.18 -17.53
CA SER A 181 2.90 15.58 -18.85
C SER A 181 3.85 14.44 -19.18
N ILE A 182 5.02 14.37 -18.55
CA ILE A 182 5.99 13.28 -18.75
C ILE A 182 5.38 11.91 -18.37
N ILE A 183 4.43 11.88 -17.45
CA ILE A 183 3.79 10.63 -16.99
C ILE A 183 3.01 9.93 -18.12
N HIS A 184 2.54 10.67 -19.12
CA HIS A 184 1.83 10.10 -20.28
C HIS A 184 2.77 9.40 -21.28
N GLN A 185 4.06 9.47 -21.07
CA GLN A 185 5.08 8.81 -21.90
C GLN A 185 5.57 7.49 -21.28
N TRP A 186 4.99 7.11 -20.17
CA TRP A 186 5.35 5.91 -19.41
C TRP A 186 4.59 4.68 -19.92
#